data_b7ca98bd4b36c983682a5d1b38de4985
#
_entry.id   b7ca98bd4b36c983682a5d1b38de4985
#
_cell.length_a   1.000
_cell.length_b   1.000
_cell.length_c   1.000
_cell.angle_alpha   90.00
_cell.angle_beta   90.00
_cell.angle_gamma   90.00
#
_symmetry.space_group_name_H-M   'P 1'
#
loop_
_entity.id
_entity.type
_entity.pdbx_description
1 polymer ?
#
loop_
_entity_poly.entity_id
_entity_poly.type
_entity_poly.pdbx_seq_one_letter_code
_entity_poly.pdbx_strand_id
1 'polypeptide(L)'
;CNPLVPAINRIDFIDRAVRRADSWPRAMIALSTHDTKRSEDVRARIAVIAQTPQRWRILVDRLWRLQPPPHGLICYFLLQNLVGVWPDDGRPDAVLARRLAEYARKAMREGGLVSSWTEVNDDAEADVQEWLAAMQRGPAADLLSEFVAAIAPAGRTEALSRKALSLLLPGV
;
A
#
# COMPACT_ATOMS: atom_id res chain seq x y z
N CYS A 1 -10.63 0.25 -8.32
CA CYS A 1 -10.87 -1.21 -8.27
C CYS A 1 -12.06 -1.48 -7.38
N ASN A 2 -12.98 -2.33 -7.81
CA ASN A 2 -14.09 -2.78 -6.96
C ASN A 2 -13.65 -4.04 -6.20
N PRO A 3 -13.56 -4.01 -4.86
CA PRO A 3 -13.13 -5.16 -4.07
C PRO A 3 -14.11 -6.34 -4.10
N LEU A 4 -15.35 -6.10 -4.54
CA LEU A 4 -16.37 -7.14 -4.67
C LEU A 4 -16.28 -7.91 -6.01
N VAL A 5 -15.45 -7.44 -6.95
CA VAL A 5 -15.21 -8.16 -8.19
C VAL A 5 -14.05 -9.14 -7.97
N PRO A 6 -14.28 -10.45 -8.07
CA PRO A 6 -13.21 -11.43 -7.90
C PRO A 6 -12.12 -11.24 -8.97
N ALA A 7 -10.92 -11.71 -8.65
CA ALA A 7 -9.83 -11.77 -9.62
C ALA A 7 -10.25 -12.67 -10.80
N ILE A 8 -9.87 -12.26 -12.00
CA ILE A 8 -10.09 -13.08 -13.20
C ILE A 8 -9.05 -14.19 -13.26
N ASN A 9 -9.42 -15.34 -13.82
CA ASN A 9 -8.50 -16.42 -14.09
C ASN A 9 -7.58 -16.10 -15.29
N ARG A 10 -6.59 -16.98 -15.52
CA ARG A 10 -5.61 -16.78 -16.61
C ARG A 10 -6.26 -16.79 -18.01
N ILE A 11 -7.27 -17.64 -18.23
CA ILE A 11 -7.94 -17.72 -19.53
C ILE A 11 -8.69 -16.44 -19.83
N ASP A 12 -9.50 -15.97 -18.89
CA ASP A 12 -10.23 -14.70 -19.02
C ASP A 12 -9.28 -13.49 -19.23
N PHE A 13 -8.12 -13.53 -18.59
CA PHE A 13 -7.09 -12.49 -18.77
C PHE A 13 -6.58 -12.47 -20.21
N ILE A 14 -6.21 -13.63 -20.77
CA ILE A 14 -5.74 -13.78 -22.15
C ILE A 14 -6.83 -13.34 -23.13
N ASP A 15 -8.07 -13.82 -22.96
CA ASP A 15 -9.19 -13.46 -23.82
C ASP A 15 -9.47 -11.94 -23.83
N ARG A 16 -9.33 -11.29 -22.67
CA ARG A 16 -9.45 -9.83 -22.57
C ARG A 16 -8.31 -9.12 -23.30
N ALA A 17 -7.09 -9.65 -23.23
CA ALA A 17 -5.93 -9.11 -23.93
C ALA A 17 -6.11 -9.22 -25.45
N VAL A 18 -6.58 -10.36 -25.95
CA VAL A 18 -6.91 -10.57 -27.38
C VAL A 18 -7.98 -9.59 -27.83
N ARG A 19 -9.12 -9.51 -27.14
CA ARG A 19 -10.17 -8.55 -27.46
C ARG A 19 -9.67 -7.09 -27.45
N ARG A 20 -8.76 -6.75 -26.55
CA ARG A 20 -8.15 -5.41 -26.54
C ARG A 20 -7.28 -5.17 -27.78
N ALA A 21 -6.50 -6.18 -28.21
CA ALA A 21 -5.69 -6.09 -29.42
C ALA A 21 -6.54 -5.79 -30.65
N ASP A 22 -7.71 -6.42 -30.75
CA ASP A 22 -8.62 -6.24 -31.88
C ASP A 22 -9.38 -4.91 -31.84
N SER A 23 -9.92 -4.54 -30.65
CA SER A 23 -10.85 -3.42 -30.53
C SER A 23 -10.16 -2.10 -30.17
N TRP A 24 -9.07 -2.14 -29.39
CA TRP A 24 -8.39 -0.98 -28.84
C TRP A 24 -6.86 -1.16 -28.80
N PRO A 25 -6.20 -1.43 -29.96
CA PRO A 25 -4.76 -1.75 -29.98
C PRO A 25 -3.86 -0.63 -29.49
N ARG A 26 -4.33 0.61 -29.50
CA ARG A 26 -3.61 1.80 -29.01
C ARG A 26 -4.18 2.36 -27.70
N ALA A 27 -4.88 1.52 -26.93
CA ALA A 27 -5.34 1.94 -25.61
C ALA A 27 -4.13 2.24 -24.71
N MET A 28 -4.18 3.35 -23.99
CA MET A 28 -3.12 3.73 -23.05
C MET A 28 -3.04 2.72 -21.91
N ILE A 29 -1.81 2.25 -21.60
CA ILE A 29 -1.52 1.36 -20.49
C ILE A 29 -0.63 2.12 -19.49
N ALA A 30 -1.05 2.13 -18.22
CA ALA A 30 -0.23 2.65 -17.13
C ALA A 30 -0.34 1.75 -15.90
N LEU A 31 0.80 1.46 -15.26
CA LEU A 31 0.83 0.70 -14.01
C LEU A 31 0.47 1.57 -12.80
N SER A 32 0.70 2.88 -12.88
CA SER A 32 0.26 3.83 -11.88
C SER A 32 -0.18 5.14 -12.52
N THR A 33 -1.15 5.80 -11.89
CA THR A 33 -1.66 7.12 -12.27
C THR A 33 -1.82 7.96 -11.00
N HIS A 34 -2.19 9.24 -11.16
CA HIS A 34 -2.56 10.08 -10.02
C HIS A 34 -3.64 9.41 -9.14
N ASP A 35 -4.62 8.76 -9.74
CA ASP A 35 -5.74 8.15 -9.00
C ASP A 35 -5.42 6.83 -8.31
N THR A 36 -4.31 6.18 -8.65
CA THR A 36 -3.87 5.00 -7.89
C THR A 36 -3.33 5.35 -6.50
N LYS A 37 -3.03 6.63 -6.25
CA LYS A 37 -2.51 7.19 -4.99
C LYS A 37 -1.21 6.56 -4.48
N ARG A 38 -0.70 5.55 -5.15
CA ARG A 38 0.52 4.80 -4.83
C ARG A 38 1.23 4.41 -6.12
N SER A 39 2.57 4.40 -6.08
CA SER A 39 3.37 3.89 -7.20
C SER A 39 3.12 2.40 -7.42
N GLU A 40 3.51 1.93 -8.59
CA GLU A 40 3.41 0.51 -8.96
C GLU A 40 4.17 -0.40 -7.99
N ASP A 41 5.36 0.00 -7.54
CA ASP A 41 6.20 -0.77 -6.62
C ASP A 41 5.56 -0.90 -5.23
N VAL A 42 5.04 0.21 -4.70
CA VAL A 42 4.30 0.23 -3.43
C VAL A 42 3.10 -0.70 -3.48
N ARG A 43 2.33 -0.64 -4.58
CA ARG A 43 1.16 -1.51 -4.77
C ARG A 43 1.54 -2.98 -4.92
N ALA A 44 2.65 -3.28 -5.61
CA ALA A 44 3.16 -4.63 -5.75
C ALA A 44 3.57 -5.20 -4.38
N ARG A 45 4.31 -4.43 -3.58
CA ARG A 45 4.72 -4.85 -2.23
C ARG A 45 3.52 -5.06 -1.30
N ILE A 46 2.54 -4.16 -1.29
CA ILE A 46 1.31 -4.34 -0.50
C ILE A 46 0.56 -5.61 -0.92
N ALA A 47 0.54 -5.94 -2.21
CA ALA A 47 -0.12 -7.15 -2.69
C ALA A 47 0.50 -8.46 -2.14
N VAL A 48 1.81 -8.47 -1.84
CA VAL A 48 2.49 -9.62 -1.22
C VAL A 48 1.97 -9.92 0.19
N ILE A 49 1.42 -8.94 0.89
CA ILE A 49 0.78 -9.16 2.21
C ILE A 49 -0.28 -10.26 2.11
N ALA A 50 -1.07 -10.27 1.03
CA ALA A 50 -2.10 -11.28 0.81
C ALA A 50 -1.53 -12.70 0.57
N GLN A 51 -0.26 -12.81 0.21
CA GLN A 51 0.44 -14.10 0.04
C GLN A 51 1.03 -14.63 1.36
N THR A 52 1.08 -13.79 2.39
CA THR A 52 1.67 -14.12 3.70
C THR A 52 0.73 -13.75 4.86
N PRO A 53 -0.56 -14.19 4.85
CA PRO A 53 -1.57 -13.68 5.78
C PRO A 53 -1.26 -14.00 7.24
N GLN A 54 -0.66 -15.15 7.55
CA GLN A 54 -0.29 -15.52 8.92
C GLN A 54 0.83 -14.63 9.47
N ARG A 55 1.87 -14.37 8.65
CA ARG A 55 2.97 -13.48 9.04
C ARG A 55 2.46 -12.05 9.25
N TRP A 56 1.58 -11.59 8.35
CA TRP A 56 0.94 -10.28 8.47
C TRP A 56 0.14 -10.16 9.77
N ARG A 57 -0.70 -11.16 10.09
CA ARG A 57 -1.48 -11.17 11.32
C ARG A 57 -0.57 -11.09 12.56
N ILE A 58 0.49 -11.90 12.61
CA ILE A 58 1.45 -11.89 13.72
C ILE A 58 2.11 -10.52 13.87
N LEU A 59 2.51 -9.88 12.76
CA LEU A 59 3.06 -8.53 12.78
C LEU A 59 2.07 -7.53 13.37
N VAL A 60 0.83 -7.49 12.86
CA VAL A 60 -0.22 -6.59 13.33
C VAL A 60 -0.47 -6.78 14.82
N ASP A 61 -0.64 -8.03 15.27
CA ASP A 61 -0.88 -8.35 16.68
C ASP A 61 0.27 -7.88 17.59
N ARG A 62 1.53 -8.04 17.17
CA ARG A 62 2.70 -7.57 17.92
C ARG A 62 2.78 -6.05 17.95
N LEU A 63 2.58 -5.38 16.82
CA LEU A 63 2.61 -3.92 16.73
C LEU A 63 1.51 -3.27 17.58
N TRP A 64 0.31 -3.82 17.55
CA TRP A 64 -0.83 -3.27 18.30
C TRP A 64 -0.72 -3.48 19.81
N ARG A 65 0.03 -4.50 20.26
CA ARG A 65 0.41 -4.63 21.69
C ARG A 65 1.46 -3.60 22.10
N LEU A 66 2.40 -3.26 21.22
CA LEU A 66 3.43 -2.25 21.49
C LEU A 66 2.88 -0.82 21.42
N GLN A 67 2.04 -0.57 20.43
CA GLN A 67 1.47 0.73 20.09
C GLN A 67 -0.01 0.54 19.70
N PRO A 68 -0.93 0.55 20.66
CA PRO A 68 -2.37 0.44 20.37
C PRO A 68 -2.83 1.53 19.40
N PRO A 69 -3.58 1.17 18.34
CA PRO A 69 -4.03 2.14 17.37
C PRO A 69 -5.15 3.02 17.95
N PRO A 70 -5.07 4.36 17.88
CA PRO A 70 -6.15 5.24 18.33
C PRO A 70 -7.43 5.06 17.49
N HIS A 71 -7.28 4.79 16.19
CA HIS A 71 -8.37 4.55 15.25
C HIS A 71 -8.05 3.33 14.39
N GLY A 72 -8.57 2.16 14.76
CA GLY A 72 -8.16 0.86 14.20
C GLY A 72 -8.20 0.79 12.67
N LEU A 73 -9.27 1.28 12.03
CA LEU A 73 -9.43 1.18 10.58
C LEU A 73 -8.39 2.03 9.82
N ILE A 74 -8.23 3.30 10.20
CA ILE A 74 -7.27 4.19 9.54
C ILE A 74 -5.82 3.77 9.84
N CYS A 75 -5.52 3.34 11.07
CA CYS A 75 -4.20 2.86 11.45
C CYS A 75 -3.85 1.56 10.71
N TYR A 76 -4.79 0.65 10.53
CA TYR A 76 -4.59 -0.56 9.72
C TYR A 76 -4.29 -0.23 8.25
N PHE A 77 -5.02 0.73 7.67
CA PHE A 77 -4.76 1.22 6.33
C PHE A 77 -3.37 1.87 6.23
N LEU A 78 -2.98 2.71 7.20
CA LEU A 78 -1.67 3.36 7.23
C LEU A 78 -0.54 2.36 7.43
N LEU A 79 -0.74 1.29 8.21
CA LEU A 79 0.23 0.23 8.40
C LEU A 79 0.57 -0.48 7.08
N GLN A 80 -0.42 -0.75 6.22
CA GLN A 80 -0.17 -1.30 4.89
C GLN A 80 0.66 -0.32 4.02
N ASN A 81 0.39 0.98 4.13
CA ASN A 81 1.18 1.98 3.42
C ASN A 81 2.61 2.08 3.94
N LEU A 82 2.81 2.01 5.27
CA LEU A 82 4.13 1.92 5.88
C LEU A 82 4.94 0.77 5.28
N VAL A 83 4.37 -0.45 5.27
CA VAL A 83 5.01 -1.62 4.64
C VAL A 83 5.33 -1.37 3.17
N GLY A 84 4.41 -0.73 2.45
CA GLY A 84 4.58 -0.45 1.02
C GLY A 84 5.75 0.47 0.68
N VAL A 85 6.05 1.45 1.55
CA VAL A 85 7.09 2.47 1.32
C VAL A 85 8.33 2.29 2.21
N TRP A 86 8.33 1.32 3.12
CA TRP A 86 9.44 1.09 4.03
C TRP A 86 10.72 0.76 3.27
N PRO A 87 11.88 1.33 3.63
CA PRO A 87 13.15 0.97 3.01
C PRO A 87 13.47 -0.51 3.19
N ASP A 88 14.07 -1.14 2.17
CA ASP A 88 14.38 -2.57 2.20
C ASP A 88 15.52 -2.91 3.19
N ASP A 89 16.38 -1.94 3.47
CA ASP A 89 17.64 -2.08 4.20
C ASP A 89 17.78 -1.11 5.38
N GLY A 90 16.66 -0.58 5.88
CA GLY A 90 16.78 0.39 6.97
C GLY A 90 15.45 0.85 7.56
N ARG A 91 15.44 2.08 8.00
CA ARG A 91 14.27 2.77 8.55
C ARG A 91 13.97 4.02 7.74
N PRO A 92 12.72 4.52 7.77
CA PRO A 92 12.38 5.79 7.15
C PRO A 92 13.29 6.91 7.64
N ASP A 93 13.81 7.69 6.69
CA ASP A 93 14.50 8.94 6.99
C ASP A 93 13.49 10.07 7.33
N ALA A 94 14.00 11.24 7.71
CA ALA A 94 13.17 12.38 8.07
C ALA A 94 12.29 12.87 6.89
N VAL A 95 12.75 12.70 5.66
CA VAL A 95 12.00 13.12 4.45
C VAL A 95 10.81 12.19 4.25
N LEU A 96 11.03 10.87 4.31
CA LEU A 96 9.96 9.88 4.18
C LEU A 96 8.97 9.98 5.35
N ALA A 97 9.46 10.18 6.59
CA ALA A 97 8.61 10.36 7.76
C ALA A 97 7.65 11.55 7.61
N ARG A 98 8.15 12.70 7.13
CA ARG A 98 7.32 13.88 6.85
C ARG A 98 6.28 13.60 5.76
N ARG A 99 6.68 12.97 4.65
CA ARG A 99 5.76 12.60 3.56
C ARG A 99 4.67 11.65 4.02
N LEU A 100 4.99 10.71 4.90
CA LEU A 100 4.02 9.80 5.50
C LEU A 100 3.02 10.54 6.39
N ALA A 101 3.48 11.51 7.18
CA ALA A 101 2.63 12.35 8.01
C ALA A 101 1.65 13.20 7.17
N GLU A 102 2.15 13.83 6.10
CA GLU A 102 1.33 14.60 5.15
C GLU A 102 0.30 13.71 4.44
N TYR A 103 0.75 12.52 4.00
CA TYR A 103 -0.13 11.53 3.38
C TYR A 103 -1.23 11.05 4.33
N ALA A 104 -0.90 10.75 5.59
CA ALA A 104 -1.87 10.29 6.58
C ALA A 104 -2.97 11.32 6.82
N ARG A 105 -2.61 12.60 6.99
CA ARG A 105 -3.58 13.69 7.13
C ARG A 105 -4.49 13.79 5.92
N LYS A 106 -3.94 13.77 4.73
CA LYS A 106 -4.71 13.80 3.50
C LYS A 106 -5.65 12.60 3.39
N ALA A 107 -5.16 11.40 3.69
CA ALA A 107 -5.95 10.17 3.62
C ALA A 107 -7.11 10.16 4.62
N MET A 108 -6.91 10.69 5.84
CA MET A 108 -7.99 10.84 6.83
C MET A 108 -9.08 11.78 6.32
N ARG A 109 -8.69 12.95 5.81
CA ARG A 109 -9.63 13.96 5.33
C ARG A 109 -10.37 13.53 4.05
N GLU A 110 -9.70 12.84 3.14
CA GLU A 110 -10.34 12.26 1.94
C GLU A 110 -11.26 11.07 2.28
N GLY A 111 -10.92 10.29 3.30
CA GLY A 111 -11.71 9.15 3.74
C GLY A 111 -12.96 9.53 4.55
N GLY A 112 -12.95 10.68 5.20
CA GLY A 112 -14.09 11.21 5.93
C GLY A 112 -14.59 10.38 7.12
N LEU A 113 -13.75 9.44 7.63
CA LEU A 113 -14.16 8.52 8.70
C LEU A 113 -13.95 9.12 10.11
N VAL A 114 -12.86 9.84 10.32
CA VAL A 114 -12.49 10.42 11.61
C VAL A 114 -12.19 11.91 11.52
N SER A 115 -11.89 12.41 10.34
CA SER A 115 -11.66 13.82 10.00
C SER A 115 -12.00 14.01 8.53
N SER A 116 -12.46 15.19 8.12
CA SER A 116 -12.76 15.51 6.73
C SER A 116 -12.28 16.92 6.38
N TRP A 117 -12.37 17.30 5.09
CA TRP A 117 -12.02 18.64 4.65
C TRP A 117 -12.99 19.71 5.17
N THR A 118 -14.23 19.32 5.46
CA THR A 118 -15.29 20.22 5.95
C THR A 118 -15.48 20.16 7.46
N GLU A 119 -15.08 19.03 8.08
CA GLU A 119 -15.17 18.81 9.53
C GLU A 119 -13.83 18.25 10.02
N VAL A 120 -12.88 19.14 10.27
CA VAL A 120 -11.55 18.77 10.74
C VAL A 120 -11.62 18.38 12.21
N ASN A 121 -11.05 17.21 12.54
CA ASN A 121 -10.88 16.73 13.90
C ASN A 121 -9.38 16.70 14.22
N ASP A 122 -8.89 17.82 14.76
CA ASP A 122 -7.47 18.02 15.03
C ASP A 122 -6.93 17.02 16.07
N ASP A 123 -7.72 16.66 17.08
CA ASP A 123 -7.32 15.69 18.11
C ASP A 123 -7.11 14.29 17.49
N ALA A 124 -8.08 13.84 16.70
CA ALA A 124 -7.96 12.55 16.02
C ALA A 124 -6.79 12.53 15.00
N GLU A 125 -6.55 13.65 14.31
CA GLU A 125 -5.39 13.79 13.42
C GLU A 125 -4.08 13.73 14.21
N ALA A 126 -3.99 14.40 15.36
CA ALA A 126 -2.81 14.39 16.22
C ALA A 126 -2.52 12.98 16.76
N ASP A 127 -3.54 12.28 17.28
CA ASP A 127 -3.42 10.90 17.80
C ASP A 127 -2.87 9.94 16.73
N VAL A 128 -3.39 10.02 15.51
CA VAL A 128 -2.92 9.18 14.39
C VAL A 128 -1.50 9.56 13.98
N GLN A 129 -1.13 10.85 13.98
CA GLN A 129 0.23 11.30 13.68
C GLN A 129 1.24 10.82 14.72
N GLU A 130 0.89 10.89 16.01
CA GLU A 130 1.73 10.38 17.09
C GLU A 130 1.95 8.87 16.97
N TRP A 131 0.87 8.13 16.75
CA TRP A 131 0.93 6.69 16.50
C TRP A 131 1.82 6.35 15.29
N LEU A 132 1.63 7.06 14.16
CA LEU A 132 2.42 6.86 12.95
C LEU A 132 3.91 7.13 13.17
N ALA A 133 4.23 8.17 13.95
CA ALA A 133 5.61 8.48 14.32
C ALA A 133 6.22 7.41 15.26
N ALA A 134 5.42 6.84 16.16
CA ALA A 134 5.84 5.77 17.05
C ALA A 134 6.15 4.47 16.29
N MET A 135 5.39 4.15 15.23
CA MET A 135 5.66 3.00 14.35
C MET A 135 7.02 3.06 13.67
N GLN A 136 7.60 4.25 13.48
CA GLN A 136 8.86 4.46 12.79
C GLN A 136 10.08 4.43 13.72
N ARG A 137 9.91 4.10 15.00
CA ARG A 137 10.96 4.13 16.03
C ARG A 137 10.95 2.88 16.91
N GLY A 138 12.09 2.62 17.55
CA GLY A 138 12.22 1.55 18.55
C GLY A 138 11.78 0.16 18.06
N PRO A 139 11.23 -0.67 18.95
CA PRO A 139 10.85 -2.05 18.64
C PRO A 139 9.79 -2.19 17.53
N ALA A 140 8.91 -1.21 17.38
CA ALA A 140 7.92 -1.23 16.29
C ALA A 140 8.59 -1.12 14.93
N ALA A 141 9.56 -0.23 14.78
CA ALA A 141 10.34 -0.09 13.56
C ALA A 141 11.20 -1.34 13.27
N ASP A 142 11.72 -2.02 14.28
CA ASP A 142 12.47 -3.26 14.10
C ASP A 142 11.58 -4.36 13.53
N LEU A 143 10.36 -4.51 14.05
CA LEU A 143 9.37 -5.47 13.54
C LEU A 143 8.98 -5.17 12.08
N LEU A 144 8.80 -3.90 11.75
CA LEU A 144 8.49 -3.49 10.38
C LEU A 144 9.66 -3.77 9.44
N SER A 145 10.89 -3.46 9.85
CA SER A 145 12.10 -3.73 9.05
C SER A 145 12.28 -5.23 8.79
N GLU A 146 12.11 -6.07 9.82
CA GLU A 146 12.18 -7.52 9.68
C GLU A 146 11.13 -8.05 8.69
N PHE A 147 9.89 -7.61 8.83
CA PHE A 147 8.81 -8.03 7.95
C PHE A 147 9.04 -7.58 6.51
N VAL A 148 9.43 -6.32 6.31
CA VAL A 148 9.67 -5.77 4.97
C VAL A 148 10.85 -6.48 4.31
N ALA A 149 11.95 -6.70 5.00
CA ALA A 149 13.09 -7.46 4.48
C ALA A 149 12.67 -8.85 3.98
N ALA A 150 11.76 -9.50 4.70
CA ALA A 150 11.27 -10.83 4.34
C ALA A 150 10.39 -10.84 3.08
N ILE A 151 9.62 -9.77 2.80
CA ILE A 151 8.70 -9.72 1.67
C ILE A 151 9.23 -8.92 0.47
N ALA A 152 10.25 -8.09 0.65
CA ALA A 152 10.79 -7.22 -0.39
C ALA A 152 11.23 -7.96 -1.67
N PRO A 153 11.88 -9.14 -1.62
CA PRO A 153 12.20 -9.90 -2.84
C PRO A 153 10.97 -10.27 -3.66
N ALA A 154 9.91 -10.75 -3.00
CA ALA A 154 8.64 -11.08 -3.65
C ALA A 154 7.95 -9.81 -4.21
N GLY A 155 8.00 -8.69 -3.49
CA GLY A 155 7.49 -7.41 -3.94
C GLY A 155 8.19 -6.92 -5.22
N ARG A 156 9.51 -7.05 -5.30
CA ARG A 156 10.29 -6.72 -6.51
C ARG A 156 9.93 -7.63 -7.69
N THR A 157 9.81 -8.94 -7.45
CA THR A 157 9.39 -9.89 -8.48
C THR A 157 8.01 -9.56 -9.01
N GLU A 158 7.06 -9.24 -8.14
CA GLU A 158 5.71 -8.84 -8.51
C GLU A 158 5.70 -7.54 -9.33
N ALA A 159 6.47 -6.54 -8.93
CA ALA A 159 6.60 -5.28 -9.67
C ALA A 159 7.18 -5.48 -11.07
N LEU A 160 8.27 -6.23 -11.19
CA LEU A 160 8.92 -6.55 -12.47
C LEU A 160 7.99 -7.37 -13.38
N SER A 161 7.28 -8.34 -12.83
CA SER A 161 6.31 -9.15 -13.58
C SER A 161 5.18 -8.28 -14.17
N ARG A 162 4.65 -7.35 -13.38
CA ARG A 162 3.64 -6.40 -13.86
C ARG A 162 4.20 -5.47 -14.94
N LYS A 163 5.44 -5.00 -14.79
CA LYS A 163 6.11 -4.19 -15.79
C LYS A 163 6.31 -4.97 -17.09
N ALA A 164 6.82 -6.19 -17.02
CA ALA A 164 6.98 -7.07 -18.18
C ALA A 164 5.63 -7.31 -18.88
N LEU A 165 4.58 -7.63 -18.13
CA LEU A 165 3.23 -7.80 -18.70
C LEU A 165 2.74 -6.53 -19.39
N SER A 166 2.97 -5.34 -18.80
CA SER A 166 2.53 -4.08 -19.42
C SER A 166 3.22 -3.78 -20.74
N LEU A 167 4.45 -4.27 -20.93
CA LEU A 167 5.21 -4.13 -22.19
C LEU A 167 4.79 -5.15 -23.25
N LEU A 168 4.21 -6.29 -22.85
CA LEU A 168 3.79 -7.38 -23.73
C LEU A 168 2.31 -7.31 -24.10
N LEU A 169 1.50 -6.57 -23.33
CA LEU A 169 0.07 -6.45 -23.57
C LEU A 169 -0.24 -5.43 -24.68
N PRO A 170 -1.36 -5.60 -25.39
CA PRO A 170 -1.84 -4.63 -26.38
C PRO A 170 -2.11 -3.28 -25.74
N GLY A 171 -1.50 -2.24 -26.27
CA GLY A 171 -1.62 -0.85 -25.81
C GLY A 171 -0.35 -0.04 -26.05
N VAL A 172 -0.36 1.21 -25.62
CA VAL A 172 0.74 2.18 -25.72
C VAL A 172 0.97 2.90 -24.40
#